data_1fd87daf921c9486176d835ddbcb1136
#
_entry.id   1fd87daf921c9486176d835ddbcb1136
#
_cell.length_a   1.000
_cell.length_b   1.000
_cell.length_c   1.000
_cell.angle_alpha   90.00
_cell.angle_beta   90.00
_cell.angle_gamma   90.00
#
_symmetry.space_group_name_H-M   'P 1'
#
loop_
_entity.id
_entity.type
_entity.pdbx_description
1 polymer ?
#
loop_
_entity_poly.entity_id
_entity_poly.type
_entity_poly.pdbx_seq_one_letter_code
_entity_poly.pdbx_strand_id
1 'polypeptide(L)'
;MKRIALISVFLRLTMFASAQDYHLTQIDKTMPIWNPSTTSMHQGFEKISLQNRNQWLGSGTQFMTSYGMGEFSVGKTKKNTKAYAGIGVFFSNDVGGDSKMSQKSFGTSMSGHLPLAKGHWLSAGIQTAFCNRSADFSRLLYYSQWNGSSLDPNVYSGEANDFTSFSYLDAGIGMNYRYTPGNKPNLSAGDLSFLGGFSIAHANSPKLNYNSLSTDRLFRKYCFNSQLRYAFDDKSNLAFSVTQLLQGPHRETILGLFYRSNLKGNSEITNLVSSQSLVMGLYFRSMGTIAPYFSFNFGSIDVGLSYDYDLGRMASAYRHSIEVNFAFTFTKNSLFTGNRLR
;
A
#
# COMPACT_ATOMS: atom_id res chain seq x y z
N MET A 1 7.36 -20.97 -46.66
CA MET A 1 6.68 -19.75 -46.16
C MET A 1 5.94 -19.92 -44.81
N LYS A 2 5.26 -21.04 -44.54
CA LYS A 2 4.55 -21.25 -43.22
C LYS A 2 5.46 -21.39 -41.99
N ARG A 3 6.70 -21.86 -42.13
CA ARG A 3 7.67 -21.97 -41.04
C ARG A 3 8.32 -20.65 -40.63
N ILE A 4 8.43 -19.68 -41.54
CA ILE A 4 8.98 -18.35 -41.24
C ILE A 4 7.94 -17.51 -40.50
N ALA A 5 6.65 -17.69 -40.79
CA ALA A 5 5.57 -17.01 -40.06
C ALA A 5 5.45 -17.47 -38.59
N LEU A 6 5.77 -18.73 -38.28
CA LEU A 6 5.79 -19.24 -36.90
C LEU A 6 6.95 -18.67 -36.07
N ILE A 7 8.12 -18.48 -36.70
CA ILE A 7 9.29 -17.90 -36.02
C ILE A 7 9.08 -16.41 -35.75
N SER A 8 8.41 -15.67 -36.63
CA SER A 8 8.10 -14.25 -36.45
C SER A 8 7.01 -14.02 -35.35
N VAL A 9 6.14 -14.98 -35.08
CA VAL A 9 5.18 -14.93 -33.99
C VAL A 9 5.87 -15.25 -32.65
N PHE A 10 6.84 -16.16 -32.63
CA PHE A 10 7.63 -16.47 -31.44
C PHE A 10 8.60 -15.33 -31.05
N LEU A 11 9.12 -14.56 -32.01
CA LEU A 11 10.03 -13.44 -31.75
C LEU A 11 9.31 -12.17 -31.23
N ARG A 12 7.98 -12.12 -31.25
CA ARG A 12 7.19 -11.02 -30.66
C ARG A 12 6.74 -11.24 -29.23
N LEU A 13 7.09 -12.38 -28.64
CA LEU A 13 7.02 -12.64 -27.20
C LEU A 13 8.29 -12.16 -26.48
N THR A 14 8.82 -11.00 -26.84
CA THR A 14 9.70 -10.27 -25.94
C THR A 14 8.86 -9.90 -24.73
N MET A 15 9.00 -10.68 -23.69
CA MET A 15 8.51 -10.33 -22.36
C MET A 15 9.14 -8.99 -21.99
N PHE A 16 8.35 -7.92 -22.07
CA PHE A 16 8.71 -6.68 -21.40
C PHE A 16 8.67 -6.99 -19.90
N ALA A 17 9.81 -7.37 -19.34
CA ALA A 17 10.00 -7.42 -17.90
C ALA A 17 10.04 -5.98 -17.41
N SER A 18 8.89 -5.31 -17.36
CA SER A 18 8.79 -4.02 -16.72
C SER A 18 8.78 -4.24 -15.22
N ALA A 19 9.72 -3.60 -14.53
CA ALA A 19 9.81 -3.64 -13.08
C ALA A 19 8.51 -3.07 -12.48
N GLN A 20 7.78 -3.92 -11.80
CA GLN A 20 6.58 -3.55 -11.04
C GLN A 20 6.98 -2.99 -9.68
N ASP A 21 6.13 -2.13 -9.12
CA ASP A 21 6.22 -1.80 -7.71
C ASP A 21 5.71 -2.97 -6.87
N TYR A 22 6.06 -2.95 -5.58
CA TYR A 22 5.56 -3.94 -4.63
C TYR A 22 4.03 -3.90 -4.52
N HIS A 23 3.46 -5.03 -4.13
CA HIS A 23 2.03 -5.24 -3.96
C HIS A 23 1.70 -5.49 -2.49
N LEU A 24 0.69 -4.80 -1.98
CA LEU A 24 0.14 -5.00 -0.64
C LEU A 24 -1.32 -5.42 -0.73
N THR A 25 -1.71 -6.40 0.07
CA THR A 25 -3.10 -6.88 0.12
C THR A 25 -3.94 -5.96 1.00
N GLN A 26 -3.41 -5.55 2.16
CA GLN A 26 -4.07 -4.61 3.07
C GLN A 26 -3.89 -3.16 2.59
N ILE A 27 -4.26 -2.89 1.34
CA ILE A 27 -4.05 -1.60 0.68
C ILE A 27 -4.76 -0.45 1.40
N ASP A 28 -5.90 -0.72 2.01
CA ASP A 28 -6.68 0.26 2.78
C ASP A 28 -5.91 0.79 4.00
N LYS A 29 -4.98 0.01 4.54
CA LYS A 29 -4.14 0.41 5.70
C LYS A 29 -2.98 1.31 5.31
N THR A 30 -2.55 1.25 4.06
CA THR A 30 -1.42 2.01 3.49
C THR A 30 -1.86 2.99 2.41
N MET A 31 -3.15 3.35 2.37
CA MET A 31 -3.72 4.19 1.32
C MET A 31 -2.94 5.51 1.07
N PRO A 32 -2.33 6.19 2.06
CA PRO A 32 -1.57 7.41 1.81
C PRO A 32 -0.38 7.25 0.85
N ILE A 33 0.23 6.07 0.75
CA ILE A 33 1.31 5.84 -0.22
C ILE A 33 0.79 5.73 -1.66
N TRP A 34 -0.45 5.25 -1.81
CA TRP A 34 -1.10 5.07 -3.10
C TRP A 34 -1.83 6.35 -3.54
N ASN A 35 -2.44 7.05 -2.58
CA ASN A 35 -3.16 8.31 -2.80
C ASN A 35 -2.82 9.31 -1.69
N PRO A 36 -1.89 10.25 -1.93
CA PRO A 36 -1.41 11.18 -0.91
C PRO A 36 -2.50 12.11 -0.35
N SER A 37 -3.62 12.28 -1.04
CA SER A 37 -4.77 13.06 -0.51
C SER A 37 -5.43 12.41 0.71
N THR A 38 -5.12 11.14 1.01
CA THR A 38 -5.65 10.44 2.17
C THR A 38 -4.77 10.58 3.42
N THR A 39 -3.62 11.23 3.32
CA THR A 39 -2.74 11.52 4.47
C THR A 39 -3.51 12.25 5.56
N SER A 40 -3.41 11.76 6.80
CA SER A 40 -4.14 12.26 7.98
C SER A 40 -5.67 12.22 7.88
N MET A 41 -6.24 11.45 6.94
CA MET A 41 -7.69 11.29 6.80
C MET A 41 -8.29 10.38 7.88
N HIS A 42 -7.47 9.64 8.63
CA HIS A 42 -7.89 8.75 9.71
C HIS A 42 -8.61 9.49 10.86
N GLN A 43 -9.29 8.75 11.71
CA GLN A 43 -9.82 9.28 12.97
C GLN A 43 -8.67 9.50 13.95
N GLY A 44 -8.69 10.62 14.70
CA GLY A 44 -7.60 11.04 15.58
C GLY A 44 -6.71 12.10 14.92
N PHE A 45 -5.60 12.42 15.59
CA PHE A 45 -4.73 13.54 15.23
C PHE A 45 -3.46 13.07 14.54
N GLU A 46 -2.64 12.28 15.25
CA GLU A 46 -1.44 11.70 14.71
C GLU A 46 -1.60 10.17 14.65
N LYS A 47 -0.91 9.55 13.69
CA LYS A 47 -0.93 8.11 13.50
C LYS A 47 0.45 7.62 13.10
N ILE A 48 0.88 6.54 13.71
CA ILE A 48 2.04 5.76 13.28
C ILE A 48 1.52 4.43 12.77
N SER A 49 1.93 4.02 11.59
CA SER A 49 1.57 2.74 11.00
C SER A 49 2.81 2.01 10.51
N LEU A 50 2.82 0.71 10.73
CA LEU A 50 3.85 -0.23 10.27
C LEU A 50 3.16 -1.38 9.56
N GLN A 51 3.71 -1.82 8.45
CA GLN A 51 3.21 -2.96 7.71
C GLN A 51 4.36 -3.79 7.19
N ASN A 52 4.21 -5.11 7.28
CA ASN A 52 5.17 -6.05 6.75
C ASN A 52 4.43 -7.14 5.98
N ARG A 53 4.91 -7.42 4.78
CA ARG A 53 4.45 -8.48 3.92
C ARG A 53 5.59 -9.42 3.60
N ASN A 54 5.40 -10.70 3.88
CA ASN A 54 6.26 -11.77 3.41
C ASN A 54 5.52 -12.53 2.32
N GLN A 55 5.97 -12.37 1.09
CA GLN A 55 5.36 -12.99 -0.08
C GLN A 55 6.12 -14.26 -0.46
N TRP A 56 5.36 -15.29 -0.87
CA TRP A 56 5.87 -16.58 -1.33
C TRP A 56 6.67 -17.34 -0.26
N LEU A 57 6.05 -17.47 0.90
CA LEU A 57 6.61 -18.22 2.04
C LEU A 57 6.93 -19.66 1.65
N GLY A 58 8.11 -20.12 2.06
CA GLY A 58 8.58 -21.48 1.80
C GLY A 58 9.12 -21.71 0.40
N SER A 59 9.13 -20.70 -0.48
CA SER A 59 9.84 -20.75 -1.76
C SER A 59 11.31 -20.37 -1.58
N GLY A 60 12.17 -20.81 -2.49
CA GLY A 60 13.58 -20.33 -2.54
C GLY A 60 13.70 -18.83 -2.82
N THR A 61 12.67 -18.23 -3.41
CA THR A 61 12.63 -16.84 -3.86
C THR A 61 11.56 -16.06 -3.12
N GLN A 62 11.84 -15.65 -1.88
CA GLN A 62 10.93 -14.87 -1.06
C GLN A 62 11.07 -13.37 -1.34
N PHE A 63 9.93 -12.65 -1.24
CA PHE A 63 9.91 -11.18 -1.25
C PHE A 63 9.41 -10.67 0.10
N MET A 64 10.09 -9.66 0.62
CA MET A 64 9.72 -9.00 1.86
C MET A 64 9.56 -7.51 1.63
N THR A 65 8.36 -7.02 1.88
CA THR A 65 8.02 -5.61 1.83
C THR A 65 7.77 -5.10 3.23
N SER A 66 8.49 -4.07 3.65
CA SER A 66 8.28 -3.37 4.92
C SER A 66 7.92 -1.92 4.64
N TYR A 67 6.94 -1.41 5.35
CA TYR A 67 6.45 -0.04 5.24
C TYR A 67 6.23 0.56 6.63
N GLY A 68 6.60 1.82 6.78
CA GLY A 68 6.34 2.60 7.98
C GLY A 68 5.95 4.02 7.62
N MET A 69 4.97 4.59 8.34
CA MET A 69 4.51 5.96 8.13
C MET A 69 4.10 6.61 9.44
N GLY A 70 4.54 7.86 9.60
CA GLY A 70 4.03 8.79 10.59
C GLY A 70 3.15 9.85 9.91
N GLU A 71 1.94 10.05 10.41
CA GLU A 71 0.97 11.01 9.89
C GLU A 71 0.64 12.03 10.98
N PHE A 72 0.66 13.30 10.62
CA PHE A 72 0.43 14.45 11.52
C PHE A 72 -0.64 15.34 10.96
N SER A 73 -1.60 15.74 11.82
CA SER A 73 -2.70 16.63 11.44
C SER A 73 -2.48 18.03 11.98
N VAL A 74 -2.53 19.03 11.12
CA VAL A 74 -2.39 20.45 11.47
C VAL A 74 -3.75 21.14 11.33
N GLY A 75 -4.25 21.74 12.41
CA GLY A 75 -5.56 22.41 12.42
C GLY A 75 -6.76 21.51 12.54
N LYS A 76 -6.59 20.19 12.66
CA LYS A 76 -7.68 19.23 12.86
C LYS A 76 -8.30 19.37 14.25
N THR A 77 -9.61 19.36 14.33
CA THR A 77 -10.35 19.47 15.60
C THR A 77 -11.11 18.16 15.90
N LYS A 78 -11.45 17.91 17.16
CA LYS A 78 -12.23 16.72 17.54
C LYS A 78 -13.55 16.60 16.79
N LYS A 79 -14.24 17.74 16.58
CA LYS A 79 -15.50 17.77 15.82
C LYS A 79 -15.31 17.67 14.31
N ASN A 80 -14.08 17.83 13.85
CA ASN A 80 -13.66 17.73 12.45
C ASN A 80 -14.61 18.49 11.49
N THR A 81 -14.86 19.77 11.79
CA THR A 81 -15.80 20.62 11.01
C THR A 81 -15.09 21.72 10.22
N LYS A 82 -13.80 21.90 10.45
CA LYS A 82 -12.96 22.93 9.80
C LYS A 82 -11.94 22.29 8.87
N ALA A 83 -11.51 23.04 7.87
CA ALA A 83 -10.39 22.64 7.02
C ALA A 83 -9.15 22.37 7.86
N TYR A 84 -8.37 21.36 7.47
CA TYR A 84 -7.11 21.00 8.12
C TYR A 84 -6.11 20.46 7.09
N ALA A 85 -4.84 20.47 7.45
CA ALA A 85 -3.78 19.88 6.64
C ALA A 85 -3.27 18.58 7.27
N GLY A 86 -2.81 17.67 6.42
CA GLY A 86 -2.10 16.47 6.80
C GLY A 86 -0.66 16.51 6.31
N ILE A 87 0.26 16.05 7.13
CA ILE A 87 1.67 15.85 6.79
C ILE A 87 2.01 14.40 7.11
N GLY A 88 2.67 13.73 6.18
CA GLY A 88 3.14 12.36 6.34
C GLY A 88 4.63 12.25 6.07
N VAL A 89 5.31 11.39 6.82
CA VAL A 89 6.67 10.94 6.54
C VAL A 89 6.62 9.43 6.45
N PHE A 90 7.16 8.84 5.40
CA PHE A 90 7.12 7.40 5.21
C PHE A 90 8.47 6.83 4.76
N PHE A 91 8.62 5.57 5.06
CA PHE A 91 9.72 4.73 4.62
C PHE A 91 9.14 3.42 4.07
N SER A 92 9.70 2.93 2.98
CA SER A 92 9.43 1.58 2.49
C SER A 92 10.72 0.88 2.06
N ASN A 93 10.75 -0.42 2.22
CA ASN A 93 11.81 -1.29 1.75
C ASN A 93 11.17 -2.56 1.19
N ASP A 94 11.38 -2.80 -0.08
CA ASP A 94 11.00 -4.02 -0.77
C ASP A 94 12.25 -4.74 -1.22
N VAL A 95 12.39 -6.01 -0.86
CA VAL A 95 13.55 -6.83 -1.20
C VAL A 95 13.13 -8.24 -1.56
N GLY A 96 13.67 -8.75 -2.65
CA GLY A 96 13.36 -10.11 -3.06
C GLY A 96 14.26 -10.65 -4.16
N GLY A 97 14.01 -11.91 -4.50
CA GLY A 97 14.79 -12.63 -5.49
C GLY A 97 16.18 -13.05 -5.00
N ASP A 98 16.86 -13.84 -5.82
CA ASP A 98 18.17 -14.40 -5.49
C ASP A 98 19.26 -13.32 -5.44
N SER A 99 19.16 -12.32 -6.32
CA SER A 99 20.04 -11.14 -6.33
C SER A 99 19.74 -10.14 -5.21
N LYS A 100 18.75 -10.42 -4.31
CA LYS A 100 18.30 -9.48 -3.27
C LYS A 100 18.00 -8.10 -3.85
N MET A 101 17.37 -8.08 -5.05
CA MET A 101 16.94 -6.83 -5.64
C MET A 101 16.08 -6.08 -4.65
N SER A 102 16.46 -4.84 -4.36
CA SER A 102 15.76 -4.02 -3.37
C SER A 102 15.36 -2.67 -3.93
N GLN A 103 14.22 -2.19 -3.46
CA GLN A 103 13.78 -0.81 -3.64
C GLN A 103 13.51 -0.21 -2.28
N LYS A 104 14.30 0.80 -1.92
CA LYS A 104 14.13 1.58 -0.69
C LYS A 104 13.58 2.94 -1.06
N SER A 105 12.57 3.40 -0.32
CA SER A 105 12.02 4.73 -0.51
C SER A 105 11.88 5.45 0.83
N PHE A 106 12.24 6.72 0.85
CA PHE A 106 11.98 7.61 1.96
C PHE A 106 11.32 8.87 1.40
N GLY A 107 10.19 9.26 1.98
CA GLY A 107 9.42 10.34 1.40
C GLY A 107 8.51 11.06 2.37
N THR A 108 7.93 12.13 1.85
CA THR A 108 6.95 12.96 2.53
C THR A 108 5.69 13.07 1.71
N SER A 109 4.55 13.20 2.36
CA SER A 109 3.27 13.51 1.76
C SER A 109 2.63 14.69 2.47
N MET A 110 1.90 15.51 1.71
CA MET A 110 1.14 16.64 2.24
C MET A 110 -0.26 16.60 1.65
N SER A 111 -1.26 16.87 2.47
CA SER A 111 -2.65 16.91 2.04
C SER A 111 -3.39 18.09 2.64
N GLY A 112 -4.39 18.58 1.91
CA GLY A 112 -5.36 19.55 2.39
C GLY A 112 -6.75 18.92 2.39
N HIS A 113 -7.49 19.11 3.47
CA HIS A 113 -8.85 18.58 3.64
C HIS A 113 -9.82 19.75 3.82
N LEU A 114 -10.75 19.90 2.88
CA LEU A 114 -11.71 21.00 2.82
C LEU A 114 -13.12 20.49 3.03
N PRO A 115 -13.87 20.94 4.05
CA PRO A 115 -15.27 20.64 4.17
C PRO A 115 -16.07 21.45 3.13
N LEU A 116 -16.82 20.78 2.27
CA LEU A 116 -17.69 21.41 1.28
C LEU A 116 -19.10 21.69 1.86
N ALA A 117 -19.59 20.74 2.63
CA ALA A 117 -20.87 20.80 3.32
C ALA A 117 -20.83 19.84 4.52
N LYS A 118 -21.92 19.80 5.30
CA LYS A 118 -22.02 18.88 6.44
C LYS A 118 -21.89 17.42 5.97
N GLY A 119 -20.83 16.76 6.39
CA GLY A 119 -20.52 15.38 6.00
C GLY A 119 -19.73 15.24 4.69
N HIS A 120 -19.58 16.28 3.90
CA HIS A 120 -18.94 16.25 2.59
C HIS A 120 -17.54 16.89 2.63
N TRP A 121 -16.54 16.16 2.22
CA TRP A 121 -15.15 16.58 2.24
C TRP A 121 -14.47 16.34 0.91
N LEU A 122 -13.69 17.30 0.48
CA LEU A 122 -12.76 17.18 -0.64
C LEU A 122 -11.34 17.26 -0.11
N SER A 123 -10.46 16.42 -0.60
CA SER A 123 -9.07 16.39 -0.22
C SER A 123 -8.20 16.35 -1.46
N ALA A 124 -7.06 17.06 -1.41
CA ALA A 124 -6.01 16.98 -2.40
C ALA A 124 -4.67 16.76 -1.71
N GLY A 125 -3.74 16.10 -2.36
CA GLY A 125 -2.44 15.81 -1.76
C GLY A 125 -1.35 15.64 -2.80
N ILE A 126 -0.13 15.86 -2.34
CA ILE A 126 1.11 15.67 -3.08
C ILE A 126 2.05 14.79 -2.27
N GLN A 127 2.92 14.08 -2.95
CA GLN A 127 3.92 13.21 -2.35
C GLN A 127 5.24 13.35 -3.10
N THR A 128 6.34 13.31 -2.37
CA THR A 128 7.69 13.22 -2.93
C THR A 128 8.48 12.18 -2.19
N ALA A 129 9.31 11.42 -2.90
CA ALA A 129 10.17 10.41 -2.31
C ALA A 129 11.54 10.36 -2.99
N PHE A 130 12.56 10.09 -2.21
CA PHE A 130 13.86 9.65 -2.67
C PHE A 130 13.84 8.12 -2.67
N CYS A 131 14.09 7.55 -3.85
CA CYS A 131 14.07 6.11 -4.08
C CYS A 131 15.46 5.65 -4.48
N ASN A 132 15.87 4.50 -3.93
CA ASN A 132 17.10 3.81 -4.30
C ASN A 132 16.75 2.38 -4.71
N ARG A 133 17.27 1.93 -5.86
CA ARG A 133 17.23 0.54 -6.30
C ARG A 133 18.63 -0.03 -6.29
N SER A 134 18.77 -1.26 -5.78
CA SER A 134 20.04 -2.00 -5.76
C SER A 134 19.81 -3.48 -5.97
N ALA A 135 20.84 -4.18 -6.47
CA ALA A 135 20.88 -5.64 -6.59
C ALA A 135 22.30 -6.13 -6.33
N ASP A 136 22.41 -7.35 -5.84
CA ASP A 136 23.68 -8.04 -5.60
C ASP A 136 23.78 -9.24 -6.54
N PHE A 137 24.32 -9.02 -7.72
CA PHE A 137 24.49 -10.06 -8.73
C PHE A 137 25.62 -11.05 -8.39
N SER A 138 26.50 -10.75 -7.44
CA SER A 138 27.53 -11.68 -6.99
C SER A 138 26.94 -12.94 -6.34
N ARG A 139 25.67 -12.89 -5.96
CA ARG A 139 24.93 -14.03 -5.37
C ARG A 139 24.33 -14.96 -6.41
N LEU A 140 24.31 -14.56 -7.67
CA LEU A 140 23.70 -15.36 -8.73
C LEU A 140 24.70 -16.41 -9.22
N LEU A 141 24.16 -17.59 -9.49
CA LEU A 141 24.88 -18.65 -10.17
C LEU A 141 24.23 -18.88 -11.54
N TYR A 142 25.05 -18.89 -12.57
CA TYR A 142 24.59 -19.02 -13.95
C TYR A 142 24.92 -20.42 -14.48
N TYR A 143 24.12 -20.90 -15.42
CA TYR A 143 24.35 -22.23 -16.01
C TYR A 143 25.72 -22.35 -16.68
N SER A 144 26.27 -21.25 -17.21
CA SER A 144 27.64 -21.18 -17.75
C SER A 144 28.74 -21.54 -16.74
N GLN A 145 28.40 -21.48 -15.44
CA GLN A 145 29.33 -21.84 -14.35
C GLN A 145 29.22 -23.32 -13.93
N TRP A 146 28.55 -24.16 -14.72
CA TRP A 146 28.48 -25.58 -14.48
C TRP A 146 29.80 -26.26 -14.85
N ASN A 147 30.47 -26.89 -13.90
CA ASN A 147 31.80 -27.55 -14.07
C ASN A 147 31.72 -29.05 -14.43
N GLY A 148 30.50 -29.55 -14.73
CA GLY A 148 30.25 -30.96 -15.02
C GLY A 148 29.65 -31.73 -13.85
N SER A 149 29.75 -31.23 -12.61
CA SER A 149 29.19 -31.87 -11.40
C SER A 149 28.36 -30.88 -10.54
N SER A 150 28.75 -29.63 -10.49
CA SER A 150 28.06 -28.57 -9.71
C SER A 150 28.22 -27.20 -10.35
N LEU A 151 27.43 -26.25 -9.91
CA LEU A 151 27.64 -24.83 -10.21
C LEU A 151 28.81 -24.31 -9.36
N ASP A 152 29.86 -23.83 -10.01
CA ASP A 152 31.07 -23.30 -9.34
C ASP A 152 31.11 -21.77 -9.50
N PRO A 153 30.97 -21.01 -8.41
CA PRO A 153 31.00 -19.54 -8.46
C PRO A 153 32.33 -18.95 -8.94
N ASN A 154 33.42 -19.73 -8.92
CA ASN A 154 34.74 -19.29 -9.39
C ASN A 154 34.86 -19.37 -10.92
N VAL A 155 34.00 -20.10 -11.61
CA VAL A 155 33.95 -20.13 -13.08
C VAL A 155 33.35 -18.81 -13.58
N TYR A 156 34.02 -18.20 -14.55
CA TYR A 156 33.54 -16.95 -15.15
C TYR A 156 32.17 -17.15 -15.80
N SER A 157 31.20 -16.34 -15.39
CA SER A 157 29.81 -16.48 -15.84
C SER A 157 29.56 -16.01 -17.28
N GLY A 158 30.38 -15.07 -17.79
CA GLY A 158 30.17 -14.40 -19.07
C GLY A 158 29.11 -13.31 -19.04
N GLU A 159 28.45 -13.08 -17.90
CA GLU A 159 27.39 -12.07 -17.76
C GLU A 159 27.97 -10.72 -17.35
N ALA A 160 27.44 -9.66 -17.97
CA ALA A 160 27.79 -8.28 -17.60
C ALA A 160 26.93 -7.83 -16.41
N ASN A 161 27.49 -7.91 -15.22
CA ASN A 161 26.81 -7.52 -13.98
C ASN A 161 27.13 -6.05 -13.61
N ASP A 162 26.86 -5.11 -14.53
CA ASP A 162 27.24 -3.70 -14.38
C ASP A 162 26.32 -2.91 -13.44
N PHE A 163 25.13 -3.42 -13.17
CA PHE A 163 24.17 -2.78 -12.29
C PHE A 163 24.48 -3.09 -10.82
N THR A 164 24.72 -2.05 -10.04
CA THR A 164 24.86 -2.17 -8.57
C THR A 164 23.77 -1.41 -7.82
N SER A 165 23.65 -0.13 -8.10
CA SER A 165 22.58 0.70 -7.51
C SER A 165 22.42 2.01 -8.25
N PHE A 166 21.21 2.58 -8.19
CA PHE A 166 20.93 3.95 -8.59
C PHE A 166 19.80 4.54 -7.75
N SER A 167 19.72 5.87 -7.75
CA SER A 167 18.69 6.62 -7.04
C SER A 167 17.95 7.54 -7.97
N TYR A 168 16.69 7.83 -7.60
CA TYR A 168 15.84 8.77 -8.32
C TYR A 168 14.88 9.46 -7.37
N LEU A 169 14.36 10.61 -7.81
CA LEU A 169 13.26 11.30 -7.13
C LEU A 169 11.94 10.90 -7.77
N ASP A 170 10.98 10.62 -6.92
CA ASP A 170 9.62 10.27 -7.29
C ASP A 170 8.63 11.32 -6.81
N ALA A 171 7.57 11.54 -7.57
CA ALA A 171 6.51 12.48 -7.24
C ALA A 171 5.14 11.87 -7.51
N GLY A 172 4.19 12.14 -6.62
CA GLY A 172 2.81 11.70 -6.75
C GLY A 172 1.83 12.80 -6.39
N ILE A 173 0.63 12.73 -6.96
CA ILE A 173 -0.48 13.64 -6.67
C ILE A 173 -1.76 12.83 -6.52
N GLY A 174 -2.71 13.34 -5.76
CA GLY A 174 -4.00 12.67 -5.61
C GLY A 174 -5.09 13.59 -5.14
N MET A 175 -6.32 13.14 -5.32
CA MET A 175 -7.52 13.77 -4.79
C MET A 175 -8.49 12.70 -4.30
N ASN A 176 -9.33 13.10 -3.35
CA ASN A 176 -10.30 12.22 -2.72
C ASN A 176 -11.52 12.99 -2.28
N TYR A 177 -12.68 12.38 -2.44
CA TYR A 177 -13.93 12.86 -1.91
C TYR A 177 -14.44 11.88 -0.86
N ARG A 178 -14.91 12.41 0.27
CA ARG A 178 -15.48 11.63 1.37
C ARG A 178 -16.84 12.19 1.78
N TYR A 179 -17.79 11.30 1.90
CA TYR A 179 -19.07 11.56 2.53
C TYR A 179 -19.22 10.72 3.80
N THR A 180 -19.54 11.37 4.91
CA THR A 180 -19.83 10.70 6.19
C THR A 180 -21.01 11.43 6.84
N PRO A 181 -22.16 10.78 7.06
CA PRO A 181 -23.33 11.41 7.65
C PRO A 181 -22.98 12.09 8.98
N GLY A 182 -23.33 13.35 9.11
CA GLY A 182 -23.16 14.12 10.33
C GLY A 182 -21.74 14.37 10.81
N ASN A 183 -20.69 14.07 10.01
CA ASN A 183 -19.28 14.09 10.41
C ASN A 183 -18.97 13.21 11.65
N LYS A 184 -19.81 12.20 11.91
CA LYS A 184 -19.65 11.34 13.07
C LYS A 184 -18.47 10.37 12.88
N PRO A 185 -17.68 10.09 13.91
CA PRO A 185 -16.62 9.08 13.83
C PRO A 185 -17.18 7.66 13.65
N ASN A 186 -18.31 7.37 14.27
CA ASN A 186 -19.05 6.11 14.15
C ASN A 186 -20.34 6.36 13.36
N LEU A 187 -20.67 5.43 12.49
CA LEU A 187 -21.94 5.42 11.77
C LEU A 187 -23.03 4.93 12.70
N SER A 188 -24.22 5.53 12.60
CA SER A 188 -25.43 5.06 13.27
C SER A 188 -26.21 4.11 12.36
N ALA A 189 -27.16 3.39 12.91
CA ALA A 189 -28.05 2.50 12.16
C ALA A 189 -28.64 3.19 10.91
N GLY A 190 -28.50 2.56 9.75
CA GLY A 190 -28.95 3.08 8.46
C GLY A 190 -28.01 4.09 7.79
N ASP A 191 -26.93 4.50 8.45
CA ASP A 191 -25.98 5.43 7.85
C ASP A 191 -25.17 4.76 6.73
N LEU A 192 -25.02 5.49 5.62
CA LEU A 192 -24.18 5.12 4.49
C LEU A 192 -23.04 6.14 4.34
N SER A 193 -21.79 5.71 4.36
CA SER A 193 -20.63 6.56 4.08
C SER A 193 -19.92 6.11 2.82
N PHE A 194 -19.37 7.07 2.11
CA PHE A 194 -18.65 6.86 0.86
C PHE A 194 -17.28 7.56 0.89
N LEU A 195 -16.30 6.92 0.33
CA LEU A 195 -14.97 7.45 0.03
C LEU A 195 -14.65 7.09 -1.41
N GLY A 196 -14.15 8.04 -2.19
CA GLY A 196 -13.72 7.76 -3.56
C GLY A 196 -12.61 8.72 -3.97
N GLY A 197 -11.56 8.20 -4.60
CA GLY A 197 -10.40 8.98 -4.98
C GLY A 197 -9.67 8.48 -6.20
N PHE A 198 -8.82 9.37 -6.67
CA PHE A 198 -7.93 9.13 -7.80
C PHE A 198 -6.54 9.70 -7.49
N SER A 199 -5.51 9.01 -7.92
CA SER A 199 -4.13 9.49 -7.80
C SER A 199 -3.24 9.02 -8.93
N ILE A 200 -2.13 9.74 -9.10
CA ILE A 200 -1.06 9.42 -10.04
C ILE A 200 0.24 9.38 -9.24
N ALA A 201 0.79 8.20 -9.05
CA ALA A 201 2.16 8.02 -8.58
C ALA A 201 3.12 8.02 -9.77
N HIS A 202 4.40 8.29 -9.50
CA HIS A 202 5.44 8.42 -10.54
C HIS A 202 5.07 9.47 -11.61
N ALA A 203 4.46 10.58 -11.18
CA ALA A 203 3.96 11.62 -12.10
C ALA A 203 5.09 12.22 -12.95
N ASN A 204 6.29 12.30 -12.41
CA ASN A 204 7.51 12.75 -13.09
C ASN A 204 8.17 11.71 -14.00
N SER A 205 7.67 10.45 -14.01
CA SER A 205 8.23 9.33 -14.80
C SER A 205 9.75 9.26 -14.73
N PRO A 206 10.35 9.04 -13.54
CA PRO A 206 11.79 9.12 -13.35
C PRO A 206 12.54 8.12 -14.24
N LYS A 207 13.76 8.49 -14.66
CA LYS A 207 14.63 7.62 -15.43
C LYS A 207 15.19 6.53 -14.54
N LEU A 208 15.23 5.30 -15.07
CA LEU A 208 15.79 4.12 -14.40
C LEU A 208 17.16 3.79 -15.01
N ASN A 209 18.21 4.00 -14.25
CA ASN A 209 19.59 3.87 -14.74
C ASN A 209 20.14 2.47 -14.44
N TYR A 210 19.57 1.42 -15.04
CA TYR A 210 20.07 0.05 -14.87
C TYR A 210 21.44 -0.18 -15.54
N ASN A 211 21.75 0.57 -16.59
CA ASN A 211 23.06 0.64 -17.22
C ASN A 211 23.22 2.03 -17.88
N SER A 212 24.43 2.34 -18.34
CA SER A 212 24.75 3.63 -18.97
C SER A 212 23.94 3.94 -20.23
N LEU A 213 23.45 2.92 -20.93
CA LEU A 213 22.66 3.03 -22.17
C LEU A 213 21.15 2.99 -21.92
N SER A 214 20.71 2.72 -20.68
CA SER A 214 19.28 2.59 -20.37
C SER A 214 18.55 3.90 -20.57
N THR A 215 17.48 3.86 -21.36
CA THR A 215 16.51 4.95 -21.56
C THR A 215 15.20 4.70 -20.82
N ASP A 216 15.15 3.65 -20.03
CA ASP A 216 13.94 3.20 -19.35
C ASP A 216 13.44 4.25 -18.36
N ARG A 217 12.12 4.40 -18.33
CA ARG A 217 11.43 5.28 -17.38
C ARG A 217 10.40 4.48 -16.60
N LEU A 218 10.26 4.85 -15.33
CA LEU A 218 9.21 4.29 -14.51
C LEU A 218 7.85 4.73 -15.05
N PHE A 219 6.96 3.76 -15.30
CA PHE A 219 5.61 4.05 -15.74
C PHE A 219 4.83 4.78 -14.65
N ARG A 220 4.05 5.77 -15.05
CA ARG A 220 3.05 6.37 -14.17
C ARG A 220 2.08 5.30 -13.68
N LYS A 221 1.76 5.35 -12.40
CA LYS A 221 0.79 4.47 -11.79
C LYS A 221 -0.47 5.26 -11.44
N TYR A 222 -1.59 4.86 -12.02
CA TYR A 222 -2.90 5.41 -11.73
C TYR A 222 -3.57 4.52 -10.68
N CYS A 223 -4.07 5.15 -9.62
CA CYS A 223 -4.82 4.47 -8.57
C CYS A 223 -6.22 5.07 -8.48
N PHE A 224 -7.24 4.24 -8.62
CA PHE A 224 -8.63 4.57 -8.32
C PHE A 224 -9.02 3.80 -7.07
N ASN A 225 -9.41 4.49 -6.01
CA ASN A 225 -9.83 3.87 -4.76
C ASN A 225 -11.26 4.28 -4.42
N SER A 226 -12.05 3.32 -3.95
CA SER A 226 -13.41 3.57 -3.50
C SER A 226 -13.73 2.67 -2.31
N GLN A 227 -14.46 3.20 -1.34
CA GLN A 227 -15.00 2.45 -0.20
C GLN A 227 -16.41 2.90 0.12
N LEU A 228 -17.30 1.94 0.30
CA LEU A 228 -18.65 2.12 0.76
C LEU A 228 -18.82 1.43 2.12
N ARG A 229 -19.38 2.11 3.12
CA ARG A 229 -19.67 1.52 4.42
C ARG A 229 -21.14 1.75 4.77
N TYR A 230 -21.82 0.69 5.16
CA TYR A 230 -23.20 0.71 5.61
C TYR A 230 -23.30 0.16 7.02
N ALA A 231 -23.91 0.91 7.92
CA ALA A 231 -24.17 0.51 9.30
C ALA A 231 -25.55 -0.16 9.40
N PHE A 232 -25.57 -1.41 9.84
CA PHE A 232 -26.83 -2.12 10.13
C PHE A 232 -27.44 -1.65 11.45
N ASP A 233 -26.55 -1.41 12.41
CA ASP A 233 -26.86 -0.88 13.72
C ASP A 233 -25.70 0.00 14.24
N ASP A 234 -25.81 0.53 15.45
CA ASP A 234 -24.78 1.41 16.03
C ASP A 234 -23.46 0.67 16.38
N LYS A 235 -23.47 -0.65 16.32
CA LYS A 235 -22.32 -1.50 16.69
C LYS A 235 -21.69 -2.19 15.50
N SER A 236 -22.43 -2.42 14.43
CA SER A 236 -21.96 -3.21 13.30
C SER A 236 -22.12 -2.51 11.97
N ASN A 237 -21.12 -2.66 11.11
CA ASN A 237 -21.17 -2.16 9.75
C ASN A 237 -20.46 -3.10 8.77
N LEU A 238 -20.90 -3.05 7.53
CA LEU A 238 -20.27 -3.70 6.39
C LEU A 238 -19.53 -2.66 5.56
N ALA A 239 -18.30 -2.97 5.17
CA ALA A 239 -17.53 -2.14 4.26
C ALA A 239 -17.19 -2.94 3.00
N PHE A 240 -17.38 -2.31 1.85
CA PHE A 240 -16.94 -2.80 0.56
C PHE A 240 -15.91 -1.83 -0.02
N SER A 241 -14.75 -2.31 -0.42
CA SER A 241 -13.71 -1.50 -1.04
C SER A 241 -13.33 -2.04 -2.41
N VAL A 242 -12.97 -1.11 -3.29
CA VAL A 242 -12.43 -1.39 -4.63
C VAL A 242 -11.22 -0.49 -4.82
N THR A 243 -10.08 -1.10 -5.13
CA THR A 243 -8.89 -0.35 -5.57
C THR A 243 -8.43 -0.91 -6.89
N GLN A 244 -8.31 -0.03 -7.88
CA GLN A 244 -7.80 -0.34 -9.21
C GLN A 244 -6.44 0.34 -9.40
N LEU A 245 -5.42 -0.45 -9.68
CA LEU A 245 -4.07 0.00 -9.99
C LEU A 245 -3.75 -0.27 -11.46
N LEU A 246 -3.24 0.75 -12.16
CA LEU A 246 -2.85 0.67 -13.56
C LEU A 246 -1.42 1.24 -13.70
N GLN A 247 -0.45 0.43 -14.12
CA GLN A 247 0.94 0.85 -14.30
C GLN A 247 1.53 0.21 -15.57
N GLY A 248 1.69 1.00 -16.62
CA GLY A 248 2.10 0.48 -17.91
C GLY A 248 1.17 -0.63 -18.40
N PRO A 249 1.69 -1.83 -18.71
CA PRO A 249 0.87 -2.97 -19.12
C PRO A 249 0.15 -3.67 -17.95
N HIS A 250 0.52 -3.35 -16.70
CA HIS A 250 0.02 -4.06 -15.52
C HIS A 250 -1.27 -3.45 -15.00
N ARG A 251 -2.19 -4.32 -14.65
CA ARG A 251 -3.50 -3.97 -14.08
C ARG A 251 -3.78 -4.86 -12.89
N GLU A 252 -4.12 -4.27 -11.78
CA GLU A 252 -4.52 -5.00 -10.59
C GLU A 252 -5.78 -4.39 -10.00
N THR A 253 -6.76 -5.24 -9.73
CA THR A 253 -7.98 -4.88 -9.00
C THR A 253 -7.97 -5.60 -7.67
N ILE A 254 -8.14 -4.86 -6.60
CA ILE A 254 -8.25 -5.38 -5.24
C ILE A 254 -9.65 -5.04 -4.75
N LEU A 255 -10.42 -6.07 -4.43
CA LEU A 255 -11.73 -5.98 -3.82
C LEU A 255 -11.63 -6.36 -2.35
N GLY A 256 -12.29 -5.63 -1.48
CA GLY A 256 -12.36 -5.95 -0.06
C GLY A 256 -13.80 -5.95 0.44
N LEU A 257 -14.16 -6.95 1.25
CA LEU A 257 -15.43 -7.03 1.95
C LEU A 257 -15.15 -7.25 3.43
N PHE A 258 -15.64 -6.36 4.30
CA PHE A 258 -15.30 -6.37 5.71
C PHE A 258 -16.56 -6.18 6.56
N TYR A 259 -16.69 -7.03 7.55
CA TYR A 259 -17.64 -6.85 8.64
C TYR A 259 -16.91 -6.33 9.86
N ARG A 260 -17.35 -5.19 10.38
CA ARG A 260 -16.85 -4.60 11.63
C ARG A 260 -17.89 -4.71 12.72
N SER A 261 -17.47 -5.21 13.88
CA SER A 261 -18.26 -5.23 15.10
C SER A 261 -17.57 -4.40 16.19
N ASN A 262 -18.25 -3.42 16.73
CA ASN A 262 -17.81 -2.64 17.88
C ASN A 262 -18.20 -3.38 19.15
N LEU A 263 -17.22 -3.93 19.87
CA LEU A 263 -17.43 -4.75 21.07
C LEU A 263 -17.72 -3.91 22.30
N LYS A 264 -17.06 -2.74 22.40
CA LYS A 264 -17.25 -1.78 23.50
C LYS A 264 -17.18 -0.36 22.95
N GLY A 265 -18.12 0.50 23.39
CA GLY A 265 -18.06 1.93 23.12
C GLY A 265 -17.13 2.65 24.10
N ASN A 266 -16.67 3.85 23.74
CA ASN A 266 -16.01 4.74 24.68
C ASN A 266 -17.00 5.16 25.78
N SER A 267 -16.57 5.04 27.04
CA SER A 267 -17.29 5.70 28.13
C SER A 267 -17.01 7.20 28.07
N GLU A 268 -18.05 8.01 27.79
CA GLU A 268 -17.92 9.47 27.77
C GLU A 268 -17.73 10.06 29.18
N ILE A 269 -18.14 9.33 30.21
CA ILE A 269 -18.17 9.80 31.61
C ILE A 269 -16.84 9.49 32.33
N THR A 270 -16.32 8.28 32.18
CA THR A 270 -15.16 7.84 32.97
C THR A 270 -13.86 7.79 32.21
N ASN A 271 -13.89 7.81 30.88
CA ASN A 271 -12.73 7.60 29.98
C ASN A 271 -11.91 6.31 30.25
N LEU A 272 -12.44 5.40 31.09
CA LEU A 272 -11.76 4.18 31.54
C LEU A 272 -11.91 3.02 30.53
N VAL A 273 -12.89 3.09 29.65
CA VAL A 273 -13.15 2.04 28.64
C VAL A 273 -12.72 2.54 27.27
N SER A 274 -11.66 1.95 26.74
CA SER A 274 -11.26 2.12 25.33
C SER A 274 -12.27 1.47 24.41
N SER A 275 -12.63 2.11 23.29
CA SER A 275 -13.42 1.47 22.23
C SER A 275 -12.66 0.25 21.71
N GLN A 276 -13.37 -0.85 21.56
CA GLN A 276 -12.82 -2.07 20.98
C GLN A 276 -13.64 -2.45 19.77
N SER A 277 -12.99 -2.82 18.69
CA SER A 277 -13.68 -3.33 17.52
C SER A 277 -12.93 -4.47 16.87
N LEU A 278 -13.69 -5.41 16.36
CA LEU A 278 -13.23 -6.54 15.58
C LEU A 278 -13.63 -6.31 14.11
N VAL A 279 -12.70 -6.55 13.20
CA VAL A 279 -12.96 -6.54 11.76
C VAL A 279 -12.57 -7.91 11.20
N MET A 280 -13.50 -8.53 10.51
CA MET A 280 -13.26 -9.73 9.73
C MET A 280 -13.60 -9.44 8.28
N GLY A 281 -12.83 -9.97 7.35
CA GLY A 281 -13.07 -9.70 5.95
C GLY A 281 -12.31 -10.60 5.01
N LEU A 282 -12.49 -10.31 3.76
CA LEU A 282 -11.86 -11.03 2.67
C LEU A 282 -11.39 -10.02 1.62
N TYR A 283 -10.15 -10.13 1.23
CA TYR A 283 -9.65 -9.49 0.01
C TYR A 283 -9.67 -10.49 -1.14
N PHE A 284 -9.97 -9.98 -2.31
CA PHE A 284 -9.81 -10.67 -3.58
C PHE A 284 -8.96 -9.81 -4.50
N ARG A 285 -7.92 -10.39 -5.08
CA ARG A 285 -7.04 -9.73 -6.04
C ARG A 285 -7.21 -10.35 -7.43
N SER A 286 -7.31 -9.53 -8.45
CA SER A 286 -7.57 -9.98 -9.83
C SER A 286 -6.51 -10.92 -10.42
N MET A 287 -5.33 -11.02 -9.78
CA MET A 287 -4.28 -11.98 -10.13
C MET A 287 -4.57 -13.41 -9.64
N GLY A 288 -5.73 -13.62 -9.01
CA GLY A 288 -6.19 -14.92 -8.53
C GLY A 288 -5.79 -15.20 -7.07
N THR A 289 -5.70 -14.18 -6.24
CA THR A 289 -5.42 -14.33 -4.80
C THR A 289 -6.68 -14.09 -3.98
N ILE A 290 -6.94 -14.96 -3.02
CA ILE A 290 -7.95 -14.77 -1.97
C ILE A 290 -7.22 -14.62 -0.64
N ALA A 291 -7.57 -13.58 0.13
CA ALA A 291 -6.91 -13.31 1.40
C ALA A 291 -7.91 -13.05 2.52
N PRO A 292 -8.17 -14.03 3.40
CA PRO A 292 -8.81 -13.78 4.68
C PRO A 292 -8.08 -12.68 5.46
N TYR A 293 -8.85 -11.80 6.05
CA TYR A 293 -8.37 -10.66 6.82
C TYR A 293 -9.03 -10.61 8.19
N PHE A 294 -8.23 -10.33 9.19
CA PHE A 294 -8.65 -10.14 10.56
C PHE A 294 -7.95 -8.94 11.16
N SER A 295 -8.68 -8.05 11.85
CA SER A 295 -8.08 -6.92 12.56
C SER A 295 -8.80 -6.71 13.88
N PHE A 296 -8.01 -6.41 14.90
CA PHE A 296 -8.49 -6.03 16.20
C PHE A 296 -8.02 -4.62 16.56
N ASN A 297 -8.98 -3.76 16.87
CA ASN A 297 -8.71 -2.42 17.33
C ASN A 297 -8.96 -2.35 18.84
N PHE A 298 -7.95 -1.89 19.57
CA PHE A 298 -7.98 -1.68 21.00
C PHE A 298 -7.69 -0.20 21.31
N GLY A 299 -8.70 0.63 21.15
CA GLY A 299 -8.61 2.07 21.37
C GLY A 299 -7.68 2.78 20.40
N SER A 300 -6.46 3.02 20.83
CA SER A 300 -5.43 3.68 20.01
C SER A 300 -4.64 2.71 19.12
N ILE A 301 -4.70 1.42 19.40
CA ILE A 301 -3.93 0.39 18.72
C ILE A 301 -4.83 -0.38 17.76
N ASP A 302 -4.38 -0.56 16.53
CA ASP A 302 -5.00 -1.42 15.51
C ASP A 302 -3.97 -2.44 15.03
N VAL A 303 -4.31 -3.72 15.08
CA VAL A 303 -3.47 -4.81 14.58
C VAL A 303 -4.26 -5.59 13.57
N GLY A 304 -3.72 -5.75 12.37
CA GLY A 304 -4.34 -6.47 11.27
C GLY A 304 -3.43 -7.59 10.74
N LEU A 305 -4.05 -8.68 10.35
CA LEU A 305 -3.41 -9.85 9.74
C LEU A 305 -4.18 -10.26 8.50
N SER A 306 -3.49 -10.49 7.40
CA SER A 306 -4.04 -11.20 6.24
C SER A 306 -3.13 -12.35 5.82
N TYR A 307 -3.76 -13.38 5.27
CA TYR A 307 -3.07 -14.54 4.73
C TYR A 307 -3.52 -14.73 3.28
N ASP A 308 -2.61 -14.53 2.34
CA ASP A 308 -2.89 -14.64 0.93
C ASP A 308 -2.72 -16.09 0.47
N TYR A 309 -3.73 -16.60 -0.20
CA TYR A 309 -3.73 -17.87 -0.87
C TYR A 309 -3.89 -17.66 -2.37
N ASP A 310 -2.81 -17.90 -3.12
CA ASP A 310 -2.79 -17.73 -4.56
C ASP A 310 -3.41 -18.93 -5.27
N LEU A 311 -4.38 -18.65 -6.14
CA LEU A 311 -5.07 -19.61 -7.02
C LEU A 311 -4.67 -19.40 -8.49
N GLY A 312 -3.83 -18.39 -8.78
CA GLY A 312 -3.41 -18.01 -10.11
C GLY A 312 -2.41 -18.99 -10.74
N ARG A 313 -1.90 -18.64 -11.90
CA ARG A 313 -0.98 -19.48 -12.68
C ARG A 313 0.33 -19.84 -11.95
N MET A 314 0.75 -19.00 -11.01
CA MET A 314 1.97 -19.21 -10.21
C MET A 314 1.74 -20.04 -8.94
N ALA A 315 0.50 -20.44 -8.64
CA ALA A 315 0.12 -21.14 -7.40
C ALA A 315 0.83 -22.48 -7.18
N SER A 316 1.31 -23.12 -8.23
CA SER A 316 2.08 -24.37 -8.11
C SER A 316 3.45 -24.18 -7.43
N ALA A 317 4.06 -23.00 -7.62
CA ALA A 317 5.38 -22.69 -7.07
C ALA A 317 5.32 -21.70 -5.89
N TYR A 318 4.34 -20.76 -5.90
CA TYR A 318 4.29 -19.61 -5.01
C TYR A 318 2.87 -19.40 -4.49
N ARG A 319 2.52 -20.04 -3.39
CA ARG A 319 1.13 -20.16 -2.97
C ARG A 319 0.74 -19.28 -1.78
N HIS A 320 1.68 -18.99 -0.89
CA HIS A 320 1.37 -18.46 0.44
C HIS A 320 2.07 -17.14 0.70
N SER A 321 1.34 -16.14 1.22
CA SER A 321 1.94 -14.90 1.70
C SER A 321 1.23 -14.45 2.98
N ILE A 322 1.96 -13.80 3.87
CA ILE A 322 1.44 -13.24 5.12
C ILE A 322 1.70 -11.74 5.14
N GLU A 323 0.71 -10.98 5.59
CA GLU A 323 0.83 -9.54 5.75
C GLU A 323 0.29 -9.12 7.12
N VAL A 324 1.10 -8.38 7.86
CA VAL A 324 0.78 -7.89 9.20
C VAL A 324 0.82 -6.37 9.19
N ASN A 325 -0.20 -5.76 9.77
CA ASN A 325 -0.29 -4.32 9.98
C ASN A 325 -0.36 -4.01 11.47
N PHE A 326 0.33 -2.94 11.87
CA PHE A 326 0.23 -2.34 13.20
C PHE A 326 0.02 -0.85 13.03
N ALA A 327 -0.94 -0.27 13.75
CA ALA A 327 -1.10 1.17 13.78
C ALA A 327 -1.39 1.66 15.21
N PHE A 328 -0.80 2.82 15.54
CA PHE A 328 -1.07 3.54 16.77
C PHE A 328 -1.59 4.93 16.42
N THR A 329 -2.77 5.29 16.95
CA THR A 329 -3.43 6.57 16.65
C THR A 329 -3.69 7.37 17.93
N PHE A 330 -3.23 8.60 17.97
CA PHE A 330 -3.52 9.54 19.05
C PHE A 330 -4.94 10.08 18.89
N THR A 331 -5.87 9.62 19.71
CA THR A 331 -7.30 9.95 19.60
C THR A 331 -7.76 11.01 20.58
N LYS A 332 -7.06 11.17 21.72
CA LYS A 332 -7.47 12.07 22.79
C LYS A 332 -6.94 13.49 22.61
N ASN A 333 -5.65 13.63 22.39
CA ASN A 333 -4.98 14.93 22.25
C ASN A 333 -3.98 14.84 21.10
N SER A 334 -3.78 15.96 20.38
CA SER A 334 -2.68 16.11 19.44
C SER A 334 -1.37 16.35 20.19
N LEU A 335 -0.28 15.80 19.68
CA LEU A 335 1.08 16.06 20.19
C LEU A 335 1.49 17.53 20.00
N PHE A 336 0.90 18.23 19.03
CA PHE A 336 1.28 19.58 18.64
C PHE A 336 0.35 20.68 19.18
N THR A 337 -0.84 20.31 19.64
CA THR A 337 -1.68 21.26 20.39
C THR A 337 -1.27 21.17 21.85
N GLY A 338 -0.34 22.03 22.25
CA GLY A 338 -0.05 22.24 23.66
C GLY A 338 -1.34 22.45 24.43
N ASN A 339 -1.42 21.93 25.64
CA ASN A 339 -2.52 22.09 26.58
C ASN A 339 -2.94 23.56 26.69
N ARG A 340 -3.77 24.05 25.80
CA ARG A 340 -4.65 25.16 26.10
C ARG A 340 -5.86 24.58 26.85
N LEU A 341 -5.62 24.21 28.09
CA LEU A 341 -6.63 24.24 29.12
C LEU A 341 -7.14 25.69 29.19
N ARG A 342 -8.20 25.97 28.48
CA ARG A 342 -9.19 27.04 28.74
C ARG A 342 -10.53 26.65 28.16
#